data_c96804beed0803f79b460871e51222e8
#
_entry.id   c96804beed0803f79b460871e51222e8
#
_cell.length_a   1.000
_cell.length_b   1.000
_cell.length_c   1.000
_cell.angle_alpha   90.00
_cell.angle_beta   90.00
_cell.angle_gamma   90.00
#
_symmetry.space_group_name_H-M   'P 1'
#
loop_
_entity.id
_entity.type
_entity.pdbx_description
1 polymer ?
#
loop_
_entity_poly.entity_id
_entity_poly.type
_entity_poly.pdbx_seq_one_letter_code
_entity_poly.pdbx_strand_id
1 'polypeptide(L)'
;MKISSKKKNEPKIFVSKPLILDIKKFGHSFYRADLEFWGIDHSGPSYEGRIFINNNKANSKTRMTIKNSYVGSYFIFGHGKCFGDIGHCEIRKDRSPYDLRPSHPLTPAYTYITITDQLLKIGKNTTEFVVTIVPVLASGTLGEDEEDVIKLDKIQIITYNK
;
A
#
# COMPACT_ATOMS: atom_id res chain seq x y z
N MET A 1 -15.76 -28.82 25.48
CA MET A 1 -14.49 -28.37 24.94
C MET A 1 -14.67 -26.95 24.38
N LYS A 2 -14.23 -25.90 25.11
CA LYS A 2 -14.37 -24.51 24.66
C LYS A 2 -13.21 -24.22 23.70
N ILE A 3 -13.50 -24.06 22.42
CA ILE A 3 -12.54 -23.58 21.43
C ILE A 3 -12.31 -22.10 21.74
N SER A 4 -11.17 -21.81 22.35
CA SER A 4 -10.71 -20.44 22.53
C SER A 4 -10.44 -19.83 21.15
N SER A 5 -11.31 -18.95 20.70
CA SER A 5 -11.05 -18.16 19.52
C SER A 5 -9.87 -17.20 19.83
N LYS A 6 -8.66 -17.54 19.40
CA LYS A 6 -7.56 -16.58 19.39
C LYS A 6 -8.04 -15.32 18.66
N LYS A 7 -7.98 -14.17 19.32
CA LYS A 7 -8.26 -12.87 18.74
C LYS A 7 -7.27 -12.71 17.58
N LYS A 8 -7.77 -12.62 16.35
CA LYS A 8 -6.97 -12.35 15.16
C LYS A 8 -6.40 -10.94 15.31
N ASN A 9 -5.08 -10.80 15.33
CA ASN A 9 -4.47 -9.47 15.32
C ASN A 9 -4.80 -8.79 13.99
N GLU A 10 -5.34 -7.56 14.03
CA GLU A 10 -5.54 -6.76 12.84
C GLU A 10 -4.16 -6.28 12.34
N PRO A 11 -3.91 -6.25 11.01
CA PRO A 11 -2.67 -5.76 10.47
C PRO A 11 -2.43 -4.29 10.88
N LYS A 12 -1.17 -3.95 11.09
CA LYS A 12 -0.76 -2.59 11.47
C LYS A 12 -1.08 -1.59 10.37
N ILE A 13 -1.69 -0.48 10.77
CA ILE A 13 -2.00 0.65 9.89
C ILE A 13 -0.73 1.46 9.67
N PHE A 14 -0.44 1.79 8.42
CA PHE A 14 0.68 2.67 8.08
C PHE A 14 0.20 4.12 8.03
N VAL A 15 0.97 5.03 8.66
CA VAL A 15 0.73 6.48 8.61
C VAL A 15 2.02 7.15 8.16
N SER A 16 1.97 7.90 7.06
CA SER A 16 3.14 8.57 6.50
C SER A 16 3.59 9.76 7.35
N LYS A 17 4.82 10.22 7.12
CA LYS A 17 5.20 11.59 7.45
C LYS A 17 4.37 12.56 6.58
N PRO A 18 4.19 13.83 7.02
CA PRO A 18 3.51 14.82 6.21
C PRO A 18 4.20 15.02 4.86
N LEU A 19 3.41 14.98 3.78
CA LEU A 19 3.82 15.37 2.44
C LEU A 19 3.45 16.85 2.26
N ILE A 20 4.42 17.67 1.91
CA ILE A 20 4.21 19.11 1.75
C ILE A 20 3.96 19.44 0.28
N LEU A 21 2.79 20.03 0.00
CA LEU A 21 2.41 20.47 -1.34
C LEU A 21 1.51 21.70 -1.25
N ASP A 22 1.99 22.84 -1.72
CA ASP A 22 1.19 24.08 -1.78
C ASP A 22 0.42 24.16 -3.11
N ILE A 23 -0.80 23.64 -3.11
CA ILE A 23 -1.67 23.64 -4.29
C ILE A 23 -2.03 25.04 -4.74
N LYS A 24 -2.14 26.00 -3.83
CA LYS A 24 -2.46 27.41 -4.14
C LYS A 24 -1.36 28.07 -4.97
N LYS A 25 -0.11 27.74 -4.68
CA LYS A 25 1.07 28.24 -5.39
C LYS A 25 1.10 27.77 -6.86
N PHE A 26 0.55 26.61 -7.15
CA PHE A 26 0.46 26.07 -8.52
C PHE A 26 -0.75 26.57 -9.31
N GLY A 27 -1.61 27.41 -8.70
CA GLY A 27 -2.67 28.15 -9.39
C GLY A 27 -3.68 27.29 -10.18
N HIS A 28 -4.03 26.09 -9.73
CA HIS A 28 -4.89 25.15 -10.47
C HIS A 28 -4.35 24.75 -11.86
N SER A 29 -3.06 24.87 -12.08
CA SER A 29 -2.45 24.64 -13.41
C SER A 29 -2.26 23.16 -13.77
N PHE A 30 -2.38 22.25 -12.81
CA PHE A 30 -2.27 20.82 -13.10
C PHE A 30 -3.63 20.23 -13.52
N TYR A 31 -3.60 19.28 -14.47
CA TYR A 31 -4.79 18.56 -14.93
C TYR A 31 -4.92 17.19 -14.26
N ARG A 32 -3.83 16.67 -13.67
CA ARG A 32 -3.80 15.37 -12.99
C ARG A 32 -2.87 15.43 -11.77
N ALA A 33 -3.26 14.74 -10.72
CA ALA A 33 -2.42 14.49 -9.56
C ALA A 33 -2.50 13.00 -9.18
N ASP A 34 -1.33 12.39 -8.99
CA ASP A 34 -1.19 11.01 -8.59
C ASP A 34 -0.51 10.91 -7.21
N LEU A 35 -0.98 9.99 -6.41
CA LEU A 35 -0.30 9.55 -5.20
C LEU A 35 0.43 8.26 -5.54
N GLU A 36 1.76 8.31 -5.49
CA GLU A 36 2.65 7.23 -5.89
C GLU A 36 3.24 6.52 -4.68
N PHE A 37 3.39 5.20 -4.81
CA PHE A 37 3.96 4.29 -3.81
C PHE A 37 5.11 3.53 -4.44
N TRP A 38 6.30 3.71 -3.89
CA TRP A 38 7.55 3.15 -4.41
C TRP A 38 8.18 2.17 -3.44
N GLY A 39 8.84 1.16 -4.00
CA GLY A 39 9.58 0.21 -3.20
C GLY A 39 8.69 -0.68 -2.33
N ILE A 40 7.50 -1.04 -2.82
CA ILE A 40 6.57 -1.87 -2.06
C ILE A 40 7.14 -3.29 -1.99
N ASP A 41 7.40 -3.75 -0.77
CA ASP A 41 7.74 -5.15 -0.51
C ASP A 41 6.47 -6.01 -0.63
N HIS A 42 6.48 -6.93 -1.57
CA HIS A 42 5.38 -7.86 -1.81
C HIS A 42 5.74 -9.32 -1.50
N SER A 43 6.77 -9.53 -0.69
CA SER A 43 7.16 -10.86 -0.21
C SER A 43 6.16 -11.45 0.80
N GLY A 44 5.36 -10.59 1.44
CA GLY A 44 4.31 -10.96 2.39
C GLY A 44 2.98 -11.39 1.75
N PRO A 45 1.87 -11.30 2.51
CA PRO A 45 0.55 -11.70 2.03
C PRO A 45 -0.03 -10.71 1.01
N SER A 46 -1.00 -11.19 0.22
CA SER A 46 -1.81 -10.33 -0.66
C SER A 46 -2.73 -9.44 0.17
N TYR A 47 -2.83 -8.16 -0.19
CA TYR A 47 -3.69 -7.21 0.51
C TYR A 47 -4.24 -6.11 -0.39
N GLU A 48 -5.38 -5.55 0.02
CA GLU A 48 -5.87 -4.26 -0.43
C GLU A 48 -5.34 -3.17 0.50
N GLY A 49 -4.65 -2.17 -0.05
CA GLY A 49 -4.25 -0.96 0.69
C GLY A 49 -5.30 0.13 0.50
N ARG A 50 -6.17 0.37 1.50
CA ARG A 50 -7.17 1.45 1.47
C ARG A 50 -6.54 2.75 1.92
N ILE A 51 -6.65 3.78 1.08
CA ILE A 51 -5.93 5.03 1.25
C ILE A 51 -6.86 6.13 1.75
N PHE A 52 -6.43 6.79 2.81
CA PHE A 52 -7.08 7.96 3.37
C PHE A 52 -6.07 9.12 3.48
N ILE A 53 -6.50 10.34 3.16
CA ILE A 53 -5.65 11.54 3.32
C ILE A 53 -6.16 12.36 4.49
N ASN A 54 -5.24 12.77 5.40
CA ASN A 54 -5.56 13.54 6.61
C ASN A 54 -6.59 12.89 7.54
N ASN A 55 -6.63 11.55 7.55
CA ASN A 55 -7.42 10.76 8.48
C ASN A 55 -6.57 9.67 9.13
N ASN A 56 -5.76 10.05 10.11
CA ASN A 56 -4.85 9.16 10.83
C ASN A 56 -5.56 8.17 11.80
N LYS A 57 -6.88 8.29 11.94
CA LYS A 57 -7.72 7.38 12.74
C LYS A 57 -8.45 6.33 11.88
N ALA A 58 -8.23 6.36 10.55
CA ALA A 58 -8.84 5.37 9.67
C ALA A 58 -8.39 3.95 10.04
N ASN A 59 -9.30 3.00 9.93
CA ASN A 59 -9.09 1.58 10.26
C ASN A 59 -9.93 0.69 9.33
N SER A 60 -9.87 -0.63 9.50
CA SER A 60 -10.56 -1.62 8.67
C SER A 60 -12.09 -1.41 8.58
N LYS A 61 -12.69 -0.76 9.58
CA LYS A 61 -14.14 -0.47 9.67
C LYS A 61 -14.50 0.91 9.10
N THR A 62 -13.50 1.74 8.76
CA THR A 62 -13.76 3.07 8.22
C THR A 62 -14.37 2.95 6.83
N ARG A 63 -15.52 3.59 6.63
CA ARG A 63 -16.23 3.56 5.33
C ARG A 63 -15.40 4.26 4.25
N MET A 64 -15.31 3.64 3.08
CA MET A 64 -14.62 4.16 1.89
C MET A 64 -15.45 5.27 1.22
N THR A 65 -15.52 6.43 1.85
CA THR A 65 -16.27 7.60 1.37
C THR A 65 -15.42 8.85 1.43
N ILE A 66 -15.75 9.83 0.59
CA ILE A 66 -15.09 11.15 0.58
C ILE A 66 -15.20 11.85 1.95
N LYS A 67 -16.31 11.66 2.68
CA LYS A 67 -16.48 12.22 4.03
C LYS A 67 -15.45 11.72 5.03
N ASN A 68 -14.96 10.49 4.84
CA ASN A 68 -13.90 9.89 5.65
C ASN A 68 -12.51 10.12 5.05
N SER A 69 -12.40 10.98 4.04
CA SER A 69 -11.15 11.28 3.33
C SER A 69 -10.54 10.09 2.58
N TYR A 70 -11.37 9.11 2.21
CA TYR A 70 -10.97 8.02 1.34
C TYR A 70 -10.69 8.54 -0.07
N VAL A 71 -9.55 8.14 -0.64
CA VAL A 71 -9.10 8.60 -1.97
C VAL A 71 -8.91 7.48 -2.99
N GLY A 72 -8.91 6.24 -2.56
CA GLY A 72 -8.78 5.07 -3.43
C GLY A 72 -8.13 3.88 -2.74
N SER A 73 -7.94 2.80 -3.47
CA SER A 73 -7.21 1.61 -3.03
C SER A 73 -6.21 1.17 -4.08
N TYR A 74 -5.16 0.50 -3.65
CA TYR A 74 -4.31 -0.32 -4.49
C TYR A 74 -4.30 -1.76 -4.00
N PHE A 75 -3.91 -2.69 -4.89
CA PHE A 75 -3.88 -4.12 -4.58
C PHE A 75 -2.47 -4.64 -4.78
N ILE A 76 -2.00 -5.41 -3.80
CA ILE A 76 -0.72 -6.09 -3.88
C ILE A 76 -0.97 -7.59 -3.92
N PHE A 77 -0.44 -8.22 -4.95
CA PHE A 77 -0.35 -9.67 -5.01
C PHE A 77 0.92 -10.09 -4.28
N GLY A 78 0.74 -10.61 -3.07
CA GLY A 78 1.84 -11.03 -2.22
C GLY A 78 2.34 -12.43 -2.57
N HIS A 79 3.60 -12.67 -2.26
CA HIS A 79 4.28 -13.95 -2.46
C HIS A 79 4.50 -14.69 -1.13
N GLY A 80 3.81 -14.25 -0.06
CA GLY A 80 3.82 -14.94 1.23
C GLY A 80 3.34 -16.38 1.07
N LYS A 81 4.19 -17.35 1.38
CA LYS A 81 4.01 -18.77 1.07
C LYS A 81 4.07 -19.01 -0.43
N CYS A 82 5.19 -18.68 -1.03
CA CYS A 82 5.50 -19.11 -2.37
C CYS A 82 5.37 -20.64 -2.46
N PHE A 83 4.26 -21.12 -3.00
CA PHE A 83 3.97 -22.54 -3.23
C PHE A 83 4.72 -23.04 -4.48
N GLY A 84 5.97 -22.77 -4.56
CA GLY A 84 6.87 -23.32 -5.54
C GLY A 84 7.92 -24.17 -4.83
N ASP A 85 8.74 -24.85 -5.60
CA ASP A 85 9.94 -25.46 -5.05
C ASP A 85 10.77 -24.41 -4.34
N ILE A 86 11.48 -24.82 -3.30
CA ILE A 86 12.41 -23.98 -2.55
C ILE A 86 13.27 -23.17 -3.53
N GLY A 87 13.25 -21.83 -3.45
CA GLY A 87 14.02 -20.92 -4.30
C GLY A 87 13.26 -20.35 -5.50
N HIS A 88 11.95 -20.60 -5.63
CA HIS A 88 11.17 -19.99 -6.71
C HIS A 88 11.09 -18.46 -6.57
N CYS A 89 10.91 -17.95 -5.36
CA CYS A 89 10.87 -16.51 -5.06
C CYS A 89 12.20 -16.00 -4.47
N GLU A 90 13.19 -16.87 -4.26
CA GLU A 90 14.51 -16.52 -3.73
C GLU A 90 15.58 -16.75 -4.78
N ILE A 91 16.59 -15.88 -4.80
CA ILE A 91 17.80 -16.14 -5.60
C ILE A 91 18.61 -17.19 -4.88
N ARG A 92 18.55 -18.44 -5.33
CA ARG A 92 19.43 -19.49 -4.84
C ARG A 92 20.85 -19.29 -5.37
N LYS A 93 21.81 -19.31 -4.44
CA LYS A 93 23.24 -19.35 -4.80
C LYS A 93 23.66 -20.73 -5.34
N ASP A 94 22.99 -21.80 -4.90
CA ASP A 94 23.31 -23.21 -5.22
C ASP A 94 22.16 -23.85 -6.03
N ARG A 95 22.07 -23.50 -7.32
CA ARG A 95 21.11 -24.14 -8.24
C ARG A 95 21.64 -25.50 -8.72
N SER A 96 20.74 -26.48 -8.78
CA SER A 96 21.03 -27.72 -9.50
C SER A 96 21.35 -27.38 -10.97
N PRO A 97 22.39 -28.00 -11.58
CA PRO A 97 22.69 -27.82 -13.00
C PRO A 97 21.53 -28.16 -13.94
N TYR A 98 20.58 -28.96 -13.45
CA TYR A 98 19.38 -29.37 -14.18
C TYR A 98 18.15 -28.48 -13.93
N ASP A 99 18.24 -27.49 -13.04
CA ASP A 99 17.15 -26.53 -12.80
C ASP A 99 17.17 -25.43 -13.85
N LEU A 100 16.37 -25.62 -14.90
CA LEU A 100 16.23 -24.70 -16.04
C LEU A 100 15.24 -23.56 -15.78
N ARG A 101 14.59 -23.50 -14.61
CA ARG A 101 13.64 -22.44 -14.30
C ARG A 101 14.36 -21.10 -14.22
N PRO A 102 13.81 -20.03 -14.83
CA PRO A 102 14.38 -18.70 -14.65
C PRO A 102 14.31 -18.28 -13.18
N SER A 103 15.33 -17.55 -12.71
CA SER A 103 15.27 -16.90 -11.39
C SER A 103 14.23 -15.78 -11.45
N HIS A 104 13.33 -15.74 -10.47
CA HIS A 104 12.36 -14.68 -10.28
C HIS A 104 12.65 -13.94 -8.97
N PRO A 105 13.68 -13.05 -8.92
CA PRO A 105 13.86 -12.22 -7.75
C PRO A 105 12.63 -11.31 -7.61
N LEU A 106 12.10 -11.23 -6.39
CA LEU A 106 11.05 -10.28 -6.09
C LEU A 106 11.65 -8.87 -6.15
N THR A 107 11.35 -8.13 -7.20
CA THR A 107 11.71 -6.72 -7.30
C THR A 107 10.66 -5.87 -6.60
N PRO A 108 11.07 -4.83 -5.82
CA PRO A 108 10.11 -3.96 -5.17
C PRO A 108 9.08 -3.39 -6.16
N ALA A 109 7.82 -3.43 -5.79
CA ALA A 109 6.74 -3.01 -6.66
C ALA A 109 6.54 -1.48 -6.62
N TYR A 110 5.95 -0.95 -7.69
CA TYR A 110 5.49 0.41 -7.82
C TYR A 110 4.01 0.42 -8.15
N THR A 111 3.26 1.35 -7.56
CA THR A 111 1.87 1.61 -7.93
C THR A 111 1.49 3.05 -7.67
N TYR A 112 0.37 3.49 -8.24
CA TYR A 112 -0.18 4.83 -8.00
C TYR A 112 -1.70 4.81 -8.01
N ILE A 113 -2.30 5.84 -7.44
CA ILE A 113 -3.72 6.16 -7.55
C ILE A 113 -3.89 7.62 -7.96
N THR A 114 -4.81 7.89 -8.87
CA THR A 114 -5.13 9.26 -9.28
C THR A 114 -6.05 9.90 -8.24
N ILE A 115 -5.62 11.04 -7.69
CA ILE A 115 -6.29 11.74 -6.59
C ILE A 115 -6.65 13.19 -6.92
N THR A 116 -6.70 13.56 -8.19
CA THR A 116 -6.89 14.95 -8.66
C THR A 116 -8.05 15.66 -7.96
N ASP A 117 -9.25 15.08 -8.02
CA ASP A 117 -10.44 15.71 -7.45
C ASP A 117 -10.40 15.80 -5.93
N GLN A 118 -9.87 14.77 -5.28
CA GLN A 118 -9.73 14.71 -3.84
C GLN A 118 -8.70 15.73 -3.37
N LEU A 119 -7.57 15.81 -4.06
CA LEU A 119 -6.49 16.74 -3.76
C LEU A 119 -6.95 18.20 -3.89
N LEU A 120 -7.69 18.54 -4.95
CA LEU A 120 -8.26 19.87 -5.15
C LEU A 120 -9.27 20.26 -4.05
N LYS A 121 -10.04 19.32 -3.54
CA LYS A 121 -11.00 19.58 -2.44
C LYS A 121 -10.30 19.79 -1.10
N ILE A 122 -9.33 18.92 -0.77
CA ILE A 122 -8.61 18.93 0.51
C ILE A 122 -7.61 20.09 0.55
N GLY A 123 -6.87 20.29 -0.54
CA GLY A 123 -5.77 21.25 -0.63
C GLY A 123 -6.18 22.72 -0.59
N LYS A 124 -7.48 23.01 -0.65
CA LYS A 124 -7.98 24.39 -0.44
C LYS A 124 -7.60 24.94 0.95
N ASN A 125 -7.48 24.07 1.94
CA ASN A 125 -7.36 24.44 3.36
C ASN A 125 -6.05 23.97 4.01
N THR A 126 -5.21 23.21 3.31
CA THR A 126 -3.97 22.68 3.85
C THR A 126 -2.89 22.56 2.79
N THR A 127 -1.64 22.68 3.23
CA THR A 127 -0.43 22.36 2.45
C THR A 127 0.23 21.08 2.93
N GLU A 128 -0.31 20.45 3.98
CA GLU A 128 0.21 19.21 4.57
C GLU A 128 -0.77 18.06 4.34
N PHE A 129 -0.25 16.96 3.82
CA PHE A 129 -1.02 15.77 3.49
C PHE A 129 -0.41 14.55 4.18
N VAL A 130 -1.13 13.99 5.14
CA VAL A 130 -0.76 12.73 5.79
C VAL A 130 -1.53 11.59 5.12
N VAL A 131 -0.79 10.60 4.64
CA VAL A 131 -1.36 9.41 4.00
C VAL A 131 -1.49 8.29 5.01
N THR A 132 -2.69 7.78 5.18
CA THR A 132 -2.96 6.59 5.99
C THR A 132 -3.31 5.44 5.07
N ILE A 133 -2.58 4.32 5.18
CA ILE A 133 -2.83 3.08 4.45
C ILE A 133 -3.37 2.05 5.43
N VAL A 134 -4.59 1.61 5.20
CA VAL A 134 -5.24 0.56 5.98
C VAL A 134 -5.17 -0.74 5.18
N PRO A 135 -4.36 -1.72 5.59
CA PRO A 135 -4.28 -3.00 4.90
C PRO A 135 -5.49 -3.87 5.21
N VAL A 136 -6.07 -4.45 4.18
CA VAL A 136 -7.12 -5.45 4.28
C VAL A 136 -6.64 -6.72 3.59
N LEU A 137 -6.39 -7.76 4.38
CA LEU A 137 -5.91 -9.03 3.88
C LEU A 137 -7.00 -9.78 3.13
N ALA A 138 -6.66 -10.46 2.05
CA ALA A 138 -7.55 -11.39 1.38
C ALA A 138 -7.90 -12.54 2.34
N SER A 139 -9.17 -12.98 2.32
CA SER A 139 -9.61 -14.12 3.14
C SER A 139 -8.84 -15.38 2.74
N GLY A 140 -8.23 -16.05 3.71
CA GLY A 140 -7.43 -17.26 3.49
C GLY A 140 -5.92 -17.05 3.39
N THR A 141 -5.41 -15.82 3.35
CA THR A 141 -3.96 -15.52 3.27
C THR A 141 -3.26 -15.44 4.62
N LEU A 142 -3.80 -16.06 5.63
CA LEU A 142 -3.29 -15.93 6.99
C LEU A 142 -2.00 -16.72 7.21
N GLY A 143 -0.90 -16.00 7.24
CA GLY A 143 0.22 -16.27 8.11
C GLY A 143 -0.13 -15.73 9.51
N GLU A 144 0.11 -16.52 10.54
CA GLU A 144 -0.39 -16.23 11.89
C GLU A 144 0.26 -15.03 12.59
N ASP A 145 1.32 -14.40 12.01
CA ASP A 145 2.20 -13.46 12.72
C ASP A 145 2.59 -12.18 11.94
N GLU A 146 1.99 -11.87 10.80
CA GLU A 146 2.37 -10.66 10.05
C GLU A 146 1.59 -9.43 10.50
N GLU A 147 2.06 -8.78 11.56
CA GLU A 147 1.52 -7.50 12.02
C GLU A 147 1.85 -6.36 11.07
N ASP A 148 3.02 -6.36 10.42
CA ASP A 148 3.51 -5.27 9.56
C ASP A 148 3.51 -5.67 8.07
N VAL A 149 2.35 -5.56 7.46
CA VAL A 149 2.11 -5.96 6.06
C VAL A 149 2.60 -4.89 5.07
N ILE A 150 2.57 -3.61 5.47
CA ILE A 150 2.91 -2.50 4.58
C ILE A 150 4.35 -2.09 4.79
N LYS A 151 5.20 -2.46 3.84
CA LYS A 151 6.59 -2.04 3.76
C LYS A 151 6.80 -1.37 2.41
N LEU A 152 7.24 -0.13 2.42
CA LEU A 152 7.50 0.65 1.21
C LEU A 152 8.60 1.70 1.49
N ASP A 153 9.29 2.11 0.45
CA ASP A 153 10.41 3.05 0.57
C ASP A 153 9.93 4.51 0.57
N LYS A 154 8.95 4.82 -0.30
CA LYS A 154 8.57 6.22 -0.54
C LYS A 154 7.12 6.36 -0.93
N ILE A 155 6.49 7.43 -0.41
CA ILE A 155 5.21 7.95 -0.89
C ILE A 155 5.43 9.39 -1.36
N GLN A 156 4.85 9.74 -2.51
CA GLN A 156 4.91 11.11 -3.02
C GLN A 156 3.63 11.47 -3.79
N ILE A 157 3.35 12.78 -3.85
CA ILE A 157 2.29 13.33 -4.71
C ILE A 157 2.97 13.97 -5.91
N ILE A 158 2.59 13.55 -7.11
CA ILE A 158 3.05 14.10 -8.38
C ILE A 158 1.90 14.84 -9.04
N THR A 159 2.16 16.03 -9.54
CA THR A 159 1.19 16.82 -10.32
C THR A 159 1.68 16.98 -11.74
N TYR A 160 0.76 16.85 -12.69
CA TYR A 160 1.04 16.99 -14.13
C TYR A 160 0.40 18.29 -14.61
N ASN A 161 1.24 19.20 -15.12
CA ASN A 161 0.82 20.49 -15.67
C ASN A 161 0.38 20.36 -17.13
N LYS A 162 -0.48 21.27 -17.57
CA LYS A 162 -0.84 21.40 -18.99
C LYS A 162 0.32 21.97 -19.81
#